data_7e8f646b5633539907f2fe4a7fd04768
#
_entry.id   7e8f646b5633539907f2fe4a7fd04768
#
_cell.length_a   1.000
_cell.length_b   1.000
_cell.length_c   1.000
_cell.angle_alpha   90.00
_cell.angle_beta   90.00
_cell.angle_gamma   90.00
#
_symmetry.space_group_name_H-M   'P 1'
#
loop_
_entity.id
_entity.type
_entity.pdbx_description
1 polymer ?
#
loop_
_entity_poly.entity_id
_entity_poly.type
_entity_poly.pdbx_seq_one_letter_code
_entity_poly.pdbx_strand_id
1 'polypeptide(L)'
;MCIRHSYRSFGKDPNRYRVSSEALCRRIIRGLGIYRIDTLVDLINLVSVRSGYSIGAFDADRIEGDTLVLGVGKEGEIFRGIGRGVLNIEGLPVYRDDKGGIGTPTSDEERTKITLDTKNLFVIINAYGEEIPLDETIAFTTELLRKYASAENIRTDIVSAGLFIE
;
A
#
# COMPACT_ATOMS: atom_id res chain seq x y z
N MET A 1 -2.86 -9.95 14.29
CA MET A 1 -2.74 -8.58 14.87
C MET A 1 -3.25 -7.60 13.81
N CYS A 2 -4.19 -6.70 14.09
CA CYS A 2 -4.65 -5.77 13.05
C CYS A 2 -3.73 -4.54 12.98
N ILE A 3 -3.66 -3.90 11.82
CA ILE A 3 -2.79 -2.75 11.58
C ILE A 3 -3.00 -1.58 12.55
N ARG A 4 -4.22 -1.39 13.07
CA ARG A 4 -4.51 -0.37 14.10
C ARG A 4 -3.74 -0.66 15.40
N HIS A 5 -3.51 -1.94 15.71
CA HIS A 5 -2.70 -2.35 16.86
C HIS A 5 -1.23 -2.05 16.62
N SER A 6 -0.73 -2.33 15.42
CA SER A 6 0.65 -1.99 15.03
C SER A 6 0.90 -0.48 15.11
N TYR A 7 -0.04 0.36 14.67
CA TYR A 7 0.13 1.81 14.80
C TYR A 7 0.21 2.27 16.26
N ARG A 8 -0.60 1.67 17.16
CA ARG A 8 -0.52 1.98 18.59
C ARG A 8 0.82 1.57 19.21
N SER A 9 1.37 0.41 18.82
CA SER A 9 2.68 -0.03 19.31
C SER A 9 3.82 0.89 18.85
N PHE A 10 3.64 1.59 17.72
CA PHE A 10 4.54 2.66 17.27
C PHE A 10 4.21 4.05 17.83
N GLY A 11 3.31 4.14 18.84
CA GLY A 11 2.94 5.41 19.46
C GLY A 11 2.06 6.31 18.58
N LYS A 12 1.47 5.77 17.51
CA LYS A 12 0.61 6.56 16.60
C LYS A 12 -0.88 6.29 16.88
N ASP A 13 -1.68 7.37 16.85
CA ASP A 13 -3.14 7.26 16.97
C ASP A 13 -3.74 6.75 15.65
N PRO A 14 -4.32 5.54 15.61
CA PRO A 14 -4.90 4.97 14.39
C PRO A 14 -6.16 5.71 13.90
N ASN A 15 -6.72 6.63 14.69
CA ASN A 15 -7.82 7.48 14.22
C ASN A 15 -7.30 8.64 13.38
N ARG A 16 -6.10 9.11 13.67
CA ARG A 16 -5.42 10.18 12.94
C ARG A 16 -4.69 9.63 11.71
N TYR A 17 -4.01 8.49 11.85
CA TYR A 17 -3.25 7.82 10.80
C TYR A 17 -4.05 6.59 10.31
N ARG A 18 -5.07 6.84 9.47
CA ARG A 18 -5.91 5.75 8.93
C ARG A 18 -5.20 5.06 7.78
N VAL A 19 -5.27 3.75 7.81
CA VAL A 19 -4.83 2.93 6.68
C VAL A 19 -5.77 3.09 5.48
N SER A 20 -5.26 2.84 4.28
CA SER A 20 -5.98 3.08 3.02
C SER A 20 -7.29 2.28 2.94
N SER A 21 -7.28 1.01 3.31
CA SER A 21 -8.48 0.16 3.31
C SER A 21 -9.60 0.72 4.19
N GLU A 22 -9.29 1.15 5.42
CA GLU A 22 -10.28 1.76 6.31
C GLU A 22 -10.82 3.08 5.74
N ALA A 23 -9.96 3.90 5.11
CA ALA A 23 -10.37 5.15 4.50
C ALA A 23 -11.36 4.91 3.33
N LEU A 24 -11.11 3.91 2.49
CA LEU A 24 -12.00 3.51 1.40
C LEU A 24 -13.34 2.98 1.91
N CYS A 25 -13.34 2.07 2.88
CA CYS A 25 -14.56 1.53 3.48
C CYS A 25 -15.44 2.65 4.10
N ARG A 26 -14.83 3.57 4.85
CA ARG A 26 -15.57 4.72 5.43
C ARG A 26 -16.17 5.62 4.37
N ARG A 27 -15.51 5.77 3.22
CA ARG A 27 -16.03 6.54 2.11
C ARG A 27 -17.29 5.89 1.53
N ILE A 28 -17.28 4.56 1.35
CA ILE A 28 -18.43 3.79 0.86
C ILE A 28 -19.61 3.90 1.83
N ILE A 29 -19.37 3.69 3.14
CA ILE A 29 -20.42 3.78 4.18
C ILE A 29 -21.10 5.15 4.19
N ARG A 30 -20.37 6.22 3.81
CA ARG A 30 -20.91 7.57 3.70
C ARG A 30 -21.64 7.84 2.36
N GLY A 31 -21.80 6.85 1.50
CA GLY A 31 -22.45 6.98 0.21
C GLY A 31 -21.64 7.70 -0.86
N LEU A 32 -20.33 7.94 -0.61
CA LEU A 32 -19.46 8.66 -1.55
C LEU A 32 -18.88 7.78 -2.64
N GLY A 33 -19.06 6.46 -2.55
CA GLY A 33 -18.46 5.48 -3.48
C GLY A 33 -16.94 5.41 -3.41
N ILE A 34 -16.32 4.64 -4.29
CA ILE A 34 -14.86 4.58 -4.46
C ILE A 34 -14.42 5.69 -5.42
N TYR A 35 -13.18 6.16 -5.30
CA TYR A 35 -12.59 7.08 -6.28
C TYR A 35 -12.50 6.39 -7.66
N ARG A 36 -12.67 7.15 -8.70
CA ARG A 36 -12.36 6.75 -10.08
C ARG A 36 -11.15 7.54 -10.52
N ILE A 37 -10.01 6.87 -10.64
CA ILE A 37 -8.71 7.51 -10.93
C ILE A 37 -8.21 6.99 -12.26
N ASP A 38 -7.83 5.72 -12.32
CA ASP A 38 -7.46 4.97 -13.50
C ASP A 38 -7.72 3.48 -13.25
N THR A 39 -7.58 2.66 -14.30
CA THR A 39 -7.90 1.23 -14.20
C THR A 39 -7.08 0.52 -13.12
N LEU A 40 -5.76 0.74 -13.06
CA LEU A 40 -4.89 0.04 -12.10
C LEU A 40 -5.24 0.41 -10.66
N VAL A 41 -5.32 1.71 -10.38
CA VAL A 41 -5.64 2.21 -9.04
C VAL A 41 -7.05 1.76 -8.61
N ASP A 42 -8.02 1.80 -9.51
CA ASP A 42 -9.40 1.40 -9.22
C ASP A 42 -9.52 -0.10 -8.89
N LEU A 43 -8.78 -0.96 -9.62
CA LEU A 43 -8.70 -2.39 -9.33
C LEU A 43 -8.06 -2.66 -7.97
N ILE A 44 -6.96 -2.00 -7.65
CA ILE A 44 -6.28 -2.13 -6.34
C ILE A 44 -7.17 -1.64 -5.21
N ASN A 45 -7.88 -0.53 -5.38
CA ASN A 45 -8.86 -0.05 -4.41
C ASN A 45 -9.99 -1.06 -4.19
N LEU A 46 -10.47 -1.72 -5.25
CA LEU A 46 -11.49 -2.76 -5.16
C LEU A 46 -11.00 -3.96 -4.35
N VAL A 47 -9.78 -4.43 -4.61
CA VAL A 47 -9.14 -5.50 -3.82
C VAL A 47 -9.03 -5.10 -2.35
N SER A 48 -8.54 -3.88 -2.08
CA SER A 48 -8.37 -3.36 -0.73
C SER A 48 -9.70 -3.31 0.05
N VAL A 49 -10.78 -2.88 -0.59
CA VAL A 49 -12.12 -2.87 0.04
C VAL A 49 -12.64 -4.28 0.31
N ARG A 50 -12.47 -5.21 -0.66
CA ARG A 50 -12.94 -6.58 -0.51
C ARG A 50 -12.19 -7.35 0.56
N SER A 51 -10.86 -7.20 0.61
CA SER A 51 -9.99 -7.97 1.49
C SER A 51 -9.81 -7.36 2.88
N GLY A 52 -10.02 -6.03 3.01
CA GLY A 52 -9.64 -5.28 4.21
C GLY A 52 -8.16 -4.94 4.30
N TYR A 53 -7.31 -5.49 3.43
CA TYR A 53 -5.88 -5.20 3.43
C TYR A 53 -5.60 -3.80 2.87
N SER A 54 -4.66 -3.09 3.50
CA SER A 54 -4.05 -1.92 2.88
C SER A 54 -3.07 -2.36 1.82
N ILE A 55 -3.22 -1.83 0.61
CA ILE A 55 -2.44 -2.22 -0.55
C ILE A 55 -1.77 -0.98 -1.11
N GLY A 56 -0.44 -1.01 -1.23
CA GLY A 56 0.36 -0.06 -1.99
C GLY A 56 0.56 -0.55 -3.43
N ALA A 57 0.51 0.36 -4.38
CA ALA A 57 0.72 0.02 -5.78
C ALA A 57 1.55 1.10 -6.47
N PHE A 58 2.64 0.69 -7.11
CA PHE A 58 3.71 1.55 -7.56
C PHE A 58 4.07 1.27 -9.01
N ASP A 59 4.54 2.29 -9.70
CA ASP A 59 5.25 2.13 -10.96
C ASP A 59 6.63 1.55 -10.67
N ALA A 60 6.84 0.27 -11.02
CA ALA A 60 8.08 -0.44 -10.74
C ALA A 60 9.30 0.19 -11.42
N ASP A 61 9.11 0.81 -12.58
CA ASP A 61 10.20 1.46 -13.33
C ASP A 61 10.70 2.76 -12.64
N ARG A 62 10.00 3.21 -11.60
CA ARG A 62 10.36 4.40 -10.80
C ARG A 62 10.93 4.06 -9.43
N ILE A 63 11.00 2.78 -9.09
CA ILE A 63 11.68 2.29 -7.89
C ILE A 63 13.17 2.28 -8.15
N GLU A 64 13.96 2.85 -7.25
CA GLU A 64 15.41 2.96 -7.38
C GLU A 64 16.11 1.81 -6.62
N GLY A 65 17.03 1.12 -7.33
CA GLY A 65 17.77 -0.04 -6.79
C GLY A 65 16.99 -1.36 -6.85
N ASP A 66 17.60 -2.38 -6.25
CA ASP A 66 17.11 -3.76 -6.35
C ASP A 66 16.52 -4.29 -5.03
N THR A 67 16.45 -3.45 -4.01
CA THR A 67 16.03 -3.85 -2.67
C THR A 67 15.00 -2.89 -2.11
N LEU A 68 13.93 -3.46 -1.55
CA LEU A 68 12.97 -2.71 -0.74
C LEU A 68 13.14 -3.07 0.74
N VAL A 69 13.24 -2.04 1.56
CA VAL A 69 13.37 -2.20 3.02
C VAL A 69 12.10 -1.72 3.70
N LEU A 70 11.47 -2.59 4.48
CA LEU A 70 10.43 -2.19 5.42
C LEU A 70 11.07 -1.74 6.73
N GLY A 71 10.79 -0.53 7.15
CA GLY A 71 11.30 0.02 8.40
C GLY A 71 10.31 1.00 9.02
N VAL A 72 10.76 1.76 10.01
CA VAL A 72 9.96 2.80 10.69
C VAL A 72 10.38 4.17 10.19
N GLY A 73 9.41 5.04 9.91
CA GLY A 73 9.64 6.42 9.49
C GLY A 73 10.45 7.20 10.50
N LYS A 74 11.44 7.96 10.05
CA LYS A 74 12.34 8.77 10.90
C LYS A 74 11.81 10.19 11.04
N GLU A 75 12.24 10.87 12.09
CA GLU A 75 11.98 12.30 12.27
C GLU A 75 12.56 13.10 11.08
N GLY A 76 11.77 14.01 10.52
CA GLY A 76 12.20 14.85 9.39
C GLY A 76 12.36 14.11 8.06
N GLU A 77 12.01 12.82 7.97
CA GLU A 77 12.09 12.07 6.72
C GLU A 77 11.16 12.67 5.67
N ILE A 78 11.74 13.01 4.50
CA ILE A 78 10.99 13.63 3.41
C ILE A 78 10.10 12.57 2.75
N PHE A 79 8.79 12.84 2.73
CA PHE A 79 7.81 11.99 2.06
C PHE A 79 6.70 12.88 1.47
N ARG A 80 6.47 12.78 0.17
CA ARG A 80 5.44 13.54 -0.53
C ARG A 80 4.29 12.62 -0.91
N GLY A 81 3.23 12.63 -0.11
CA GLY A 81 2.05 11.81 -0.37
C GLY A 81 1.30 12.29 -1.61
N ILE A 82 0.81 11.34 -2.42
CA ILE A 82 0.06 11.62 -3.66
C ILE A 82 -1.14 12.53 -3.34
N GLY A 83 -1.15 13.71 -3.97
CA GLY A 83 -2.21 14.71 -3.80
C GLY A 83 -2.32 15.33 -2.40
N ARG A 84 -1.32 15.12 -1.52
CA ARG A 84 -1.32 15.60 -0.13
C ARG A 84 -0.15 16.51 0.24
N GLY A 85 0.86 16.59 -0.63
CA GLY A 85 2.10 17.31 -0.35
C GLY A 85 2.98 16.59 0.69
N VAL A 86 3.80 17.34 1.43
CA VAL A 86 4.73 16.77 2.42
C VAL A 86 3.97 16.22 3.61
N LEU A 87 4.23 14.97 3.95
CA LEU A 87 3.64 14.25 5.08
C LEU A 87 4.69 13.92 6.13
N ASN A 88 4.33 14.02 7.40
CA ASN A 88 5.12 13.46 8.49
C ASN A 88 4.84 11.96 8.59
N ILE A 89 5.83 11.15 8.25
CA ILE A 89 5.77 9.68 8.30
C ILE A 89 6.54 9.09 9.50
N GLU A 90 7.06 9.94 10.37
CA GLU A 90 7.74 9.51 11.59
C GLU A 90 6.93 8.48 12.36
N GLY A 91 7.57 7.37 12.75
CA GLY A 91 6.95 6.28 13.49
C GLY A 91 5.88 5.49 12.71
N LEU A 92 5.71 5.68 11.40
CA LEU A 92 4.88 4.83 10.57
C LEU A 92 5.72 3.72 9.93
N PRO A 93 5.14 2.54 9.63
CA PRO A 93 5.78 1.58 8.75
C PRO A 93 6.01 2.23 7.37
N VAL A 94 7.22 2.13 6.84
CA VAL A 94 7.61 2.73 5.56
C VAL A 94 8.38 1.73 4.72
N TYR A 95 7.97 1.56 3.49
CA TYR A 95 8.76 0.87 2.46
C TYR A 95 9.69 1.87 1.80
N ARG A 96 10.97 1.51 1.71
CA ARG A 96 12.02 2.34 1.11
C ARG A 96 12.75 1.60 0.02
N ASP A 97 13.02 2.32 -1.04
CA ASP A 97 14.03 2.00 -2.03
C ASP A 97 15.35 2.74 -1.71
N ASP A 98 16.33 2.69 -2.62
CA ASP A 98 17.64 3.35 -2.41
C ASP A 98 17.54 4.88 -2.31
N LYS A 99 16.45 5.49 -2.78
CA LYS A 99 16.23 6.94 -2.76
C LYS A 99 15.46 7.43 -1.55
N GLY A 100 14.64 6.58 -0.93
CA GLY A 100 13.85 6.94 0.25
C GLY A 100 12.50 6.24 0.31
N GLY A 101 11.58 6.79 1.11
CA GLY A 101 10.25 6.23 1.26
C GLY A 101 9.48 6.19 -0.04
N ILE A 102 8.81 5.05 -0.33
CA ILE A 102 7.91 4.89 -1.48
C ILE A 102 6.45 4.74 -1.06
N GLY A 103 6.21 4.17 0.12
CA GLY A 103 4.86 3.93 0.59
C GLY A 103 4.77 3.64 2.07
N THR A 104 3.60 3.91 2.61
CA THR A 104 3.15 3.54 3.95
C THR A 104 1.77 2.90 3.82
N PRO A 105 1.27 2.16 4.82
CA PRO A 105 -0.10 1.65 4.76
C PRO A 105 -1.19 2.76 4.70
N THR A 106 -0.80 4.02 4.86
CA THR A 106 -1.70 5.18 4.85
C THR A 106 -1.63 5.97 3.54
N SER A 107 -0.46 6.04 2.90
CA SER A 107 -0.23 6.87 1.70
C SER A 107 0.99 6.38 0.93
N ASP A 108 0.92 6.49 -0.38
CA ASP A 108 2.02 6.25 -1.30
C ASP A 108 2.71 7.56 -1.68
N GLU A 109 3.97 7.49 -2.07
CA GLU A 109 4.83 8.61 -2.41
C GLU A 109 4.63 9.02 -3.87
N GLU A 110 4.64 10.35 -4.13
CA GLU A 110 4.37 10.93 -5.45
C GLU A 110 5.33 10.44 -6.54
N ARG A 111 6.59 10.17 -6.18
CA ARG A 111 7.65 9.77 -7.12
C ARG A 111 7.38 8.44 -7.82
N THR A 112 6.87 7.47 -7.07
CA THR A 112 6.63 6.10 -7.54
C THR A 112 5.17 5.82 -7.88
N LYS A 113 4.35 6.88 -8.00
CA LYS A 113 2.92 6.74 -8.30
C LYS A 113 2.68 6.11 -9.68
N ILE A 114 1.59 5.36 -9.77
CA ILE A 114 1.04 4.88 -11.03
C ILE A 114 0.61 6.06 -11.91
N THR A 115 0.87 5.95 -13.19
CA THR A 115 0.42 6.89 -14.23
C THR A 115 -0.15 6.11 -15.43
N LEU A 116 -0.71 6.80 -16.40
CA LEU A 116 -1.20 6.17 -17.63
C LEU A 116 -0.07 5.53 -18.47
N ASP A 117 1.17 5.89 -18.21
CA ASP A 117 2.35 5.34 -18.90
C ASP A 117 2.98 4.15 -18.15
N THR A 118 2.47 3.79 -16.97
CA THR A 118 2.99 2.68 -16.16
C THR A 118 2.83 1.36 -16.91
N LYS A 119 3.95 0.66 -17.11
CA LYS A 119 4.02 -0.63 -17.80
C LYS A 119 4.33 -1.78 -16.86
N ASN A 120 5.12 -1.53 -15.83
CA ASN A 120 5.51 -2.50 -14.82
C ASN A 120 4.91 -2.09 -13.49
N LEU A 121 4.00 -2.93 -12.98
CA LEU A 121 3.30 -2.66 -11.73
C LEU A 121 3.93 -3.46 -10.58
N PHE A 122 4.24 -2.79 -9.49
CA PHE A 122 4.64 -3.43 -8.23
C PHE A 122 3.54 -3.23 -7.19
N VAL A 123 3.07 -4.32 -6.57
CA VAL A 123 1.98 -4.30 -5.59
C VAL A 123 2.43 -4.90 -4.27
N ILE A 124 2.18 -4.19 -3.17
CA ILE A 124 2.43 -4.67 -1.81
C ILE A 124 1.11 -4.83 -1.07
N ILE A 125 0.75 -6.05 -0.72
CA ILE A 125 -0.39 -6.35 0.15
C ILE A 125 0.11 -6.42 1.59
N ASN A 126 -0.35 -5.50 2.43
CA ASN A 126 0.05 -5.40 3.83
C ASN A 126 -0.81 -6.34 4.69
N ALA A 127 -0.37 -7.57 4.88
CA ALA A 127 -1.07 -8.59 5.67
C ALA A 127 -0.64 -8.54 7.14
N TYR A 128 -1.33 -7.72 7.95
CA TYR A 128 -1.09 -7.62 9.40
C TYR A 128 -1.99 -8.52 10.25
N GLY A 129 -2.91 -9.26 9.63
CA GLY A 129 -3.87 -10.16 10.26
C GLY A 129 -4.59 -11.00 9.21
N GLU A 130 -5.41 -11.92 9.69
CA GLU A 130 -6.16 -12.86 8.86
C GLU A 130 -7.61 -12.38 8.71
N GLU A 131 -7.82 -11.28 7.99
CA GLU A 131 -9.18 -10.80 7.75
C GLU A 131 -9.85 -11.58 6.61
N ILE A 132 -9.13 -11.77 5.50
CA ILE A 132 -9.45 -12.75 4.45
C ILE A 132 -8.15 -13.50 4.15
N PRO A 133 -8.19 -14.80 3.78
CA PRO A 133 -6.99 -15.54 3.43
C PRO A 133 -6.16 -14.80 2.37
N LEU A 134 -4.86 -14.69 2.62
CA LEU A 134 -3.95 -13.93 1.76
C LEU A 134 -3.89 -14.50 0.34
N ASP A 135 -3.91 -15.83 0.22
CA ASP A 135 -3.93 -16.54 -1.05
C ASP A 135 -5.17 -16.22 -1.90
N GLU A 136 -6.35 -16.12 -1.28
CA GLU A 136 -7.57 -15.69 -1.96
C GLU A 136 -7.45 -14.23 -2.44
N THR A 137 -6.85 -13.36 -1.63
CA THR A 137 -6.63 -11.97 -2.01
C THR A 137 -5.65 -11.85 -3.17
N ILE A 138 -4.56 -12.62 -3.16
CA ILE A 138 -3.59 -12.68 -4.25
C ILE A 138 -4.24 -13.19 -5.53
N ALA A 139 -4.99 -14.29 -5.45
CA ALA A 139 -5.69 -14.87 -6.60
C ALA A 139 -6.67 -13.86 -7.21
N PHE A 140 -7.47 -13.19 -6.39
CA PHE A 140 -8.41 -12.17 -6.84
C PHE A 140 -7.70 -10.96 -7.47
N THR A 141 -6.61 -10.48 -6.88
CA THR A 141 -5.79 -9.40 -7.45
C THR A 141 -5.27 -9.77 -8.84
N THR A 142 -4.71 -10.97 -8.96
CA THR A 142 -4.15 -11.49 -10.20
C THR A 142 -5.23 -11.63 -11.29
N GLU A 143 -6.41 -12.15 -10.92
CA GLU A 143 -7.54 -12.28 -11.84
C GLU A 143 -7.98 -10.92 -12.39
N LEU A 144 -8.15 -9.92 -11.51
CA LEU A 144 -8.56 -8.58 -11.90
C LEU A 144 -7.55 -7.91 -12.83
N LEU A 145 -6.26 -7.99 -12.48
CA LEU A 145 -5.18 -7.38 -13.28
C LEU A 145 -5.09 -8.03 -14.67
N ARG A 146 -5.21 -9.37 -14.77
CA ARG A 146 -5.24 -10.05 -16.07
C ARG A 146 -6.45 -9.66 -16.90
N LYS A 147 -7.63 -9.64 -16.28
CA LYS A 147 -8.90 -9.44 -16.99
C LYS A 147 -9.12 -8.00 -17.45
N TYR A 148 -8.73 -7.02 -16.65
CA TYR A 148 -9.09 -5.63 -16.88
C TYR A 148 -7.91 -4.71 -17.19
N ALA A 149 -6.69 -5.15 -16.91
CA ALA A 149 -5.48 -4.41 -17.21
C ALA A 149 -4.54 -5.15 -18.18
N SER A 150 -4.96 -6.33 -18.70
CA SER A 150 -4.14 -7.16 -19.60
C SER A 150 -2.76 -7.49 -19.04
N ALA A 151 -2.67 -7.67 -17.72
CA ALA A 151 -1.40 -7.92 -17.07
C ALA A 151 -0.85 -9.31 -17.43
N GLU A 152 0.41 -9.35 -17.81
CA GLU A 152 1.17 -10.55 -18.15
C GLU A 152 2.35 -10.72 -17.18
N ASN A 153 2.98 -11.89 -17.19
CA ASN A 153 4.21 -12.17 -16.42
C ASN A 153 4.10 -11.85 -14.91
N ILE A 154 2.93 -12.12 -14.32
CA ILE A 154 2.68 -11.85 -12.90
C ILE A 154 3.49 -12.84 -12.06
N ARG A 155 4.33 -12.29 -11.19
CA ARG A 155 5.06 -13.00 -10.15
C ARG A 155 4.51 -12.61 -8.78
N THR A 156 4.48 -13.57 -7.85
CA THR A 156 4.00 -13.35 -6.48
C THR A 156 4.97 -13.99 -5.50
N ASP A 157 5.39 -13.22 -4.52
CA ASP A 157 6.24 -13.70 -3.42
C ASP A 157 5.57 -13.32 -2.09
N ILE A 158 5.56 -14.24 -1.12
CA ILE A 158 5.11 -13.98 0.24
C ILE A 158 6.34 -13.84 1.13
N VAL A 159 6.49 -12.66 1.71
CA VAL A 159 7.60 -12.35 2.62
C VAL A 159 7.05 -12.20 4.03
N SER A 160 7.53 -13.04 4.95
CA SER A 160 7.25 -12.88 6.37
C SER A 160 8.32 -11.99 6.99
N ALA A 161 7.91 -10.87 7.59
CA ALA A 161 8.82 -10.07 8.39
C ALA A 161 9.24 -10.88 9.63
N GLY A 162 10.50 -11.29 9.71
CA GLY A 162 11.09 -11.80 10.95
C GLY A 162 11.06 -10.67 12.00
N LEU A 163 10.56 -10.95 13.20
CA LEU A 163 10.77 -10.06 14.34
C LEU A 163 12.28 -10.05 14.65
N PHE A 164 12.98 -9.04 14.20
CA PHE A 164 14.26 -8.67 14.78
C PHE A 164 13.94 -7.89 16.05
N ILE A 165 13.92 -8.59 17.19
CA ILE A 165 14.00 -7.97 18.52
C ILE A 165 15.50 -7.77 18.76
N GLU A 166 15.99 -6.55 18.60
CA GLU A 166 17.24 -6.11 19.24
C GLU A 166 16.95 -5.62 20.65
#